data_a416a352d37113cc8efe615d7060ff0a
#
_entry.id   a416a352d37113cc8efe615d7060ff0a
#
_cell.length_a   1.000
_cell.length_b   1.000
_cell.length_c   1.000
_cell.angle_alpha   90.00
_cell.angle_beta   90.00
_cell.angle_gamma   90.00
#
_symmetry.space_group_name_H-M   'P 1'
#
loop_
_entity.id
_entity.type
_entity.pdbx_description
1 polymer ?
#
loop_
_entity_poly.entity_id
_entity_poly.type
_entity_poly.pdbx_seq_one_letter_code
_entity_poly.pdbx_strand_id
1 'polypeptide(L)'
;MRRVLQFLVEQLMLFSLRRTFTNVEWVTPPPELPRDRPVILYANHHTFYDGYLLWLIAAHWQQRTPLIWMAEWDRMPIFTMVGAQPFPLDDAQRRAATLRRTIRTFRDNPQAALGYFPEGRLHPAEEGIDAFDPAFMQTLDRLFPDKLWWPIGIHLTWRTEAHPVARVGGGPLHPAADGAEVERLRQAWTNVRSADPVSPTRLIDGATGANERWNFAALRSVFARYL
;
A
#
# COMPACT_ATOMS: atom_id res chain seq x y z
N MET A 1 -16.38 -10.41 19.29
CA MET A 1 -16.22 -8.95 19.20
C MET A 1 -15.05 -8.54 18.28
N ARG A 2 -13.79 -8.98 18.49
CA ARG A 2 -12.62 -8.60 17.66
C ARG A 2 -12.82 -8.87 16.16
N ARG A 3 -13.30 -10.05 15.75
CA ARG A 3 -13.55 -10.40 14.32
C ARG A 3 -14.57 -9.50 13.65
N VAL A 4 -15.61 -9.08 14.38
CA VAL A 4 -16.64 -8.17 13.86
C VAL A 4 -16.03 -6.76 13.65
N LEU A 5 -15.27 -6.26 14.62
CA LEU A 5 -14.58 -4.97 14.47
C LEU A 5 -13.56 -5.01 13.32
N GLN A 6 -12.80 -6.08 13.20
CA GLN A 6 -11.87 -6.27 12.08
C GLN A 6 -12.62 -6.19 10.75
N PHE A 7 -13.68 -6.97 10.59
CA PHE A 7 -14.51 -6.95 9.37
C PHE A 7 -15.04 -5.55 9.07
N LEU A 8 -15.56 -4.83 10.08
CA LEU A 8 -16.06 -3.47 9.88
C LEU A 8 -14.97 -2.50 9.41
N VAL A 9 -13.77 -2.58 9.99
CA VAL A 9 -12.63 -1.73 9.58
C VAL A 9 -12.16 -2.08 8.17
N GLU A 10 -12.11 -3.37 7.82
CA GLU A 10 -11.81 -3.83 6.46
C GLU A 10 -12.82 -3.28 5.46
N GLN A 11 -14.13 -3.37 5.75
CA GLN A 11 -15.17 -2.80 4.89
C GLN A 11 -15.05 -1.27 4.77
N LEU A 12 -14.73 -0.57 5.85
CA LEU A 12 -14.50 0.86 5.84
C LEU A 12 -13.31 1.23 4.92
N MET A 13 -12.20 0.49 5.00
CA MET A 13 -11.04 0.72 4.14
C MET A 13 -11.37 0.43 2.67
N LEU A 14 -12.02 -0.69 2.37
CA LEU A 14 -12.44 -1.03 1.01
C LEU A 14 -13.43 0.00 0.46
N PHE A 15 -14.39 0.45 1.26
CA PHE A 15 -15.32 1.51 0.89
C PHE A 15 -14.58 2.83 0.59
N SER A 16 -13.61 3.20 1.43
CA SER A 16 -12.78 4.40 1.24
C SER A 16 -12.01 4.32 -0.08
N LEU A 17 -11.36 3.19 -0.37
CA LEU A 17 -10.64 2.97 -1.63
C LEU A 17 -11.58 3.06 -2.84
N ARG A 18 -12.73 2.39 -2.80
CA ARG A 18 -13.72 2.42 -3.89
C ARG A 18 -14.30 3.80 -4.15
N ARG A 19 -14.40 4.62 -3.11
CA ARG A 19 -14.93 5.98 -3.23
C ARG A 19 -13.88 6.97 -3.75
N THR A 20 -12.61 6.72 -3.44
CA THR A 20 -11.51 7.63 -3.79
C THR A 20 -10.99 7.38 -5.20
N PHE A 21 -10.87 6.12 -5.60
CA PHE A 21 -10.27 5.74 -6.87
C PHE A 21 -11.30 5.25 -7.88
N THR A 22 -11.06 5.51 -9.15
CA THR A 22 -11.80 4.85 -10.24
C THR A 22 -11.53 3.36 -10.22
N ASN A 23 -10.27 2.98 -10.03
CA ASN A 23 -9.86 1.61 -9.77
C ASN A 23 -8.48 1.57 -9.09
N VAL A 24 -8.13 0.41 -8.54
CA VAL A 24 -6.78 0.07 -8.12
C VAL A 24 -6.26 -1.03 -9.04
N GLU A 25 -5.16 -0.76 -9.72
CA GLU A 25 -4.58 -1.61 -10.77
C GLU A 25 -3.19 -2.11 -10.37
N TRP A 26 -2.98 -3.42 -10.49
CA TRP A 26 -1.64 -3.98 -10.46
C TRP A 26 -1.08 -4.01 -11.89
N VAL A 27 0.07 -3.39 -12.12
CA VAL A 27 0.57 -3.10 -13.48
C VAL A 27 1.90 -3.77 -13.85
N THR A 28 2.50 -4.53 -12.94
CA THR A 28 3.71 -5.32 -13.22
C THR A 28 3.38 -6.81 -13.15
N PRO A 29 4.22 -7.71 -13.72
CA PRO A 29 4.05 -9.13 -13.49
C PRO A 29 4.09 -9.44 -11.98
N PRO A 30 3.09 -10.13 -11.41
CA PRO A 30 3.10 -10.48 -10.00
C PRO A 30 4.17 -11.55 -9.74
N PRO A 31 5.04 -11.39 -8.71
CA PRO A 31 5.93 -12.45 -8.33
C PRO A 31 5.17 -13.57 -7.61
N GLU A 32 5.66 -14.80 -7.73
CA GLU A 32 5.23 -15.87 -6.86
C GLU A 32 5.85 -15.67 -5.47
N LEU A 33 5.02 -15.31 -4.49
CA LEU A 33 5.47 -15.16 -3.11
C LEU A 33 5.47 -16.51 -2.40
N PRO A 34 6.62 -17.01 -1.92
CA PRO A 34 6.68 -18.26 -1.17
C PRO A 34 5.85 -18.16 0.11
N ARG A 35 5.16 -19.25 0.46
CA ARG A 35 4.28 -19.31 1.63
C ARG A 35 4.97 -19.69 2.93
N ASP A 36 6.23 -20.11 2.84
CA ASP A 36 7.05 -20.65 3.91
C ASP A 36 7.89 -19.60 4.65
N ARG A 37 7.84 -18.35 4.21
CA ARG A 37 8.59 -17.25 4.84
C ARG A 37 7.85 -15.90 4.78
N PRO A 38 8.09 -15.00 5.78
CA PRO A 38 7.51 -13.68 5.81
C PRO A 38 8.05 -12.77 4.70
N VAL A 39 7.30 -11.70 4.41
CA VAL A 39 7.68 -10.70 3.41
C VAL A 39 7.64 -9.31 4.02
N ILE A 40 8.65 -8.48 3.72
CA ILE A 40 8.61 -7.03 3.99
C ILE A 40 8.36 -6.31 2.67
N LEU A 41 7.18 -5.69 2.56
CA LEU A 41 6.84 -4.80 1.48
C LEU A 41 7.36 -3.41 1.85
N TYR A 42 8.34 -2.90 1.13
CA TYR A 42 8.77 -1.52 1.31
C TYR A 42 8.36 -0.69 0.10
N ALA A 43 7.76 0.47 0.36
CA ALA A 43 7.11 1.27 -0.66
C ALA A 43 7.44 2.75 -0.54
N ASN A 44 7.25 3.50 -1.63
CA ASN A 44 7.24 4.96 -1.61
C ASN A 44 6.02 5.49 -0.84
N HIS A 45 6.13 6.72 -0.32
CA HIS A 45 5.09 7.32 0.52
C HIS A 45 4.67 8.70 0.02
N HIS A 46 3.82 8.74 -1.00
CA HIS A 46 3.39 9.97 -1.67
C HIS A 46 1.95 10.37 -1.33
N THR A 47 1.15 9.45 -0.77
CA THR A 47 -0.24 9.73 -0.47
C THR A 47 -0.70 9.11 0.85
N PHE A 48 -1.73 9.68 1.44
CA PHE A 48 -2.39 9.11 2.61
C PHE A 48 -2.87 7.65 2.39
N TYR A 49 -3.21 7.30 1.14
CA TYR A 49 -3.77 5.98 0.82
C TYR A 49 -2.73 4.87 0.66
N ASP A 50 -1.44 5.18 0.67
CA ASP A 50 -0.39 4.18 0.43
C ASP A 50 -0.43 3.04 1.46
N GLY A 51 -0.72 3.35 2.73
CA GLY A 51 -0.92 2.35 3.77
C GLY A 51 -2.11 1.43 3.51
N TYR A 52 -3.20 1.96 2.94
CA TYR A 52 -4.38 1.18 2.53
C TYR A 52 -4.06 0.28 1.34
N LEU A 53 -3.27 0.78 0.39
CA LEU A 53 -2.84 0.02 -0.78
C LEU A 53 -1.90 -1.12 -0.40
N LEU A 54 -0.92 -0.90 0.50
CA LEU A 54 -0.08 -1.97 1.03
C LEU A 54 -0.90 -3.02 1.78
N TRP A 55 -1.86 -2.59 2.61
CA TRP A 55 -2.76 -3.51 3.28
C TRP A 55 -3.60 -4.33 2.27
N LEU A 56 -4.14 -3.70 1.23
CA LEU A 56 -4.90 -4.37 0.18
C LEU A 56 -4.04 -5.44 -0.51
N ILE A 57 -2.79 -5.10 -0.87
CA ILE A 57 -1.84 -6.03 -1.48
C ILE A 57 -1.58 -7.21 -0.54
N ALA A 58 -1.24 -6.95 0.72
CA ALA A 58 -0.88 -7.99 1.68
C ALA A 58 -2.08 -8.88 2.04
N ALA A 59 -3.19 -8.27 2.48
CA ALA A 59 -4.32 -8.99 3.05
C ALA A 59 -5.23 -9.63 2.00
N HIS A 60 -5.64 -8.85 0.97
CA HIS A 60 -6.65 -9.32 0.02
C HIS A 60 -6.04 -10.01 -1.19
N TRP A 61 -5.00 -9.41 -1.77
CA TRP A 61 -4.44 -9.96 -2.99
C TRP A 61 -3.49 -11.12 -2.72
N GLN A 62 -2.55 -10.95 -1.78
CA GLN A 62 -1.59 -11.99 -1.42
C GLN A 62 -2.08 -12.94 -0.31
N GLN A 63 -3.23 -12.64 0.30
CA GLN A 63 -3.84 -13.44 1.37
C GLN A 63 -2.86 -13.74 2.53
N ARG A 64 -2.09 -12.72 2.94
CA ARG A 64 -1.14 -12.78 4.04
C ARG A 64 -1.68 -12.07 5.27
N THR A 65 -1.07 -12.32 6.42
CA THR A 65 -1.37 -11.58 7.66
C THR A 65 -0.69 -10.21 7.60
N PRO A 66 -1.42 -9.11 7.42
CA PRO A 66 -0.83 -7.79 7.27
C PRO A 66 -0.32 -7.23 8.60
N LEU A 67 0.82 -6.58 8.56
CA LEU A 67 1.37 -5.70 9.58
C LEU A 67 1.74 -4.40 8.89
N ILE A 68 1.32 -3.25 9.41
CA ILE A 68 1.68 -1.94 8.85
C ILE A 68 2.25 -1.07 9.97
N TRP A 69 3.49 -0.63 9.81
CA TRP A 69 4.07 0.33 10.76
C TRP A 69 3.55 1.73 10.45
N MET A 70 3.00 2.38 11.48
CA MET A 70 2.26 3.62 11.36
C MET A 70 2.75 4.65 12.39
N ALA A 71 3.32 5.77 11.92
CA ALA A 71 3.79 6.85 12.79
C ALA A 71 2.61 7.52 13.53
N GLU A 72 1.55 7.86 12.81
CA GLU A 72 0.34 8.54 13.30
C GLU A 72 -0.70 7.58 13.95
N TRP A 73 -0.24 6.45 14.49
CA TRP A 73 -1.14 5.44 15.05
C TRP A 73 -2.07 5.98 16.14
N ASP A 74 -1.60 6.92 16.95
CA ASP A 74 -2.39 7.50 18.07
C ASP A 74 -3.64 8.26 17.59
N ARG A 75 -3.60 8.77 16.36
CA ARG A 75 -4.76 9.43 15.74
C ARG A 75 -5.77 8.44 15.16
N MET A 76 -5.31 7.23 14.81
CA MET A 76 -6.14 6.25 14.10
C MET A 76 -5.95 4.83 14.67
N PRO A 77 -6.14 4.61 16.00
CA PRO A 77 -5.86 3.33 16.65
C PRO A 77 -6.77 2.19 16.17
N ILE A 78 -7.90 2.51 15.54
CA ILE A 78 -8.84 1.54 14.97
C ILE A 78 -8.16 0.63 13.92
N PHE A 79 -7.15 1.11 13.22
CA PHE A 79 -6.41 0.31 12.23
C PHE A 79 -5.57 -0.82 12.84
N THR A 80 -5.45 -0.91 14.16
CA THR A 80 -4.92 -2.10 14.82
C THR A 80 -5.72 -3.36 14.46
N MET A 81 -7.01 -3.21 14.16
CA MET A 81 -7.86 -4.35 13.77
C MET A 81 -7.43 -4.97 12.45
N VAL A 82 -6.77 -4.22 11.59
CA VAL A 82 -6.28 -4.64 10.27
C VAL A 82 -4.75 -4.73 10.19
N GLY A 83 -4.08 -4.77 11.33
CA GLY A 83 -2.64 -5.01 11.43
C GLY A 83 -1.76 -3.78 11.62
N ALA A 84 -2.31 -2.56 11.71
CA ALA A 84 -1.52 -1.38 12.01
C ALA A 84 -0.88 -1.46 13.41
N GLN A 85 0.38 -1.07 13.49
CA GLN A 85 1.19 -1.06 14.71
C GLN A 85 1.84 0.31 14.90
N PRO A 86 1.91 0.83 16.15
CA PRO A 86 2.53 2.12 16.41
C PRO A 86 4.03 2.10 16.11
N PHE A 87 4.49 3.03 15.28
CA PHE A 87 5.89 3.20 14.95
C PHE A 87 6.27 4.69 14.89
N PRO A 88 6.07 5.44 16.01
CA PRO A 88 6.30 6.88 16.06
C PRO A 88 7.78 7.22 15.87
N LEU A 89 8.09 8.35 15.23
CA LEU A 89 9.46 8.76 14.95
C LEU A 89 10.19 9.29 16.20
N ASP A 90 9.46 9.82 17.16
CA ASP A 90 9.94 10.49 18.38
C ASP A 90 10.00 9.58 19.63
N ASP A 91 9.46 8.36 19.58
CA ASP A 91 9.44 7.41 20.69
C ASP A 91 10.20 6.11 20.37
N ALA A 92 11.49 6.09 20.67
CA ALA A 92 12.35 4.93 20.44
C ALA A 92 11.94 3.68 21.25
N GLN A 93 11.39 3.87 22.47
CA GLN A 93 10.95 2.76 23.31
C GLN A 93 9.74 2.06 22.69
N ARG A 94 8.79 2.83 22.19
CA ARG A 94 7.59 2.32 21.52
C ARG A 94 7.94 1.63 20.18
N ARG A 95 8.89 2.21 19.39
CA ARG A 95 9.42 1.54 18.19
C ARG A 95 10.05 0.20 18.53
N ALA A 96 10.90 0.14 19.58
CA ALA A 96 11.52 -1.10 20.01
C ALA A 96 10.49 -2.15 20.47
N ALA A 97 9.40 -1.73 21.12
CA ALA A 97 8.30 -2.63 21.50
C ALA A 97 7.59 -3.21 20.25
N THR A 98 7.36 -2.38 19.23
CA THR A 98 6.77 -2.82 17.97
C THR A 98 7.69 -3.74 17.20
N LEU A 99 9.00 -3.44 17.12
CA LEU A 99 10.01 -4.36 16.55
C LEU A 99 9.96 -5.73 17.19
N ARG A 100 10.00 -5.81 18.53
CA ARG A 100 9.91 -7.09 19.28
C ARG A 100 8.62 -7.85 18.95
N ARG A 101 7.50 -7.14 18.78
CA ARG A 101 6.21 -7.76 18.40
C ARG A 101 6.28 -8.31 16.99
N THR A 102 6.81 -7.54 16.03
CA THR A 102 6.96 -7.96 14.63
C THR A 102 7.89 -9.17 14.51
N ILE A 103 9.03 -9.19 15.24
CA ILE A 103 9.96 -10.33 15.28
C ILE A 103 9.22 -11.61 15.73
N ARG A 104 8.44 -11.53 16.80
CA ARG A 104 7.65 -12.69 17.28
C ARG A 104 6.65 -13.13 16.22
N THR A 105 5.92 -12.18 15.61
CA THR A 105 4.94 -12.51 14.58
C THR A 105 5.59 -13.18 13.37
N PHE A 106 6.75 -12.71 12.92
CA PHE A 106 7.48 -13.30 11.78
C PHE A 106 7.96 -14.72 12.09
N ARG A 107 8.48 -14.94 13.30
CA ARG A 107 8.90 -16.27 13.73
C ARG A 107 7.72 -17.26 13.82
N ASP A 108 6.57 -16.80 14.32
CA ASP A 108 5.43 -17.65 14.61
C ASP A 108 4.46 -17.78 13.40
N ASN A 109 4.60 -16.92 12.38
CA ASN A 109 3.73 -16.89 11.19
C ASN A 109 4.52 -16.59 9.91
N PRO A 110 4.89 -17.61 9.12
CA PRO A 110 5.61 -17.42 7.86
C PRO A 110 4.78 -16.68 6.78
N GLN A 111 3.47 -16.55 6.98
CA GLN A 111 2.61 -15.79 6.08
C GLN A 111 2.42 -14.33 6.53
N ALA A 112 3.16 -13.85 7.50
CA ALA A 112 3.14 -12.44 7.85
C ALA A 112 3.72 -11.57 6.72
N ALA A 113 3.14 -10.39 6.54
CA ALA A 113 3.58 -9.40 5.56
C ALA A 113 3.64 -8.03 6.24
N LEU A 114 4.83 -7.44 6.33
CA LEU A 114 5.05 -6.12 6.90
C LEU A 114 5.05 -5.07 5.79
N GLY A 115 4.17 -4.09 5.87
CA GLY A 115 4.24 -2.87 5.07
C GLY A 115 5.07 -1.81 5.79
N TYR A 116 6.03 -1.24 5.09
CA TYR A 116 6.97 -0.28 5.62
C TYR A 116 7.30 0.82 4.58
N PHE A 117 7.35 2.06 5.04
CA PHE A 117 7.72 3.23 4.24
C PHE A 117 9.10 3.74 4.67
N PRO A 118 10.18 3.35 3.98
CA PRO A 118 11.55 3.65 4.40
C PRO A 118 11.91 5.12 4.33
N GLU A 119 11.23 5.92 3.52
CA GLU A 119 11.41 7.37 3.41
C GLU A 119 11.04 8.11 4.71
N GLY A 120 10.19 7.49 5.56
CA GLY A 120 9.86 7.99 6.89
C GLY A 120 8.97 9.25 6.90
N ARG A 121 8.62 9.80 5.76
CA ARG A 121 7.74 10.95 5.61
C ARG A 121 6.79 10.78 4.42
N LEU A 122 5.67 11.47 4.49
CA LEU A 122 4.77 11.67 3.36
C LEU A 122 5.24 12.91 2.58
N HIS A 123 5.39 12.79 1.26
CA HIS A 123 5.84 13.90 0.40
C HIS A 123 5.23 13.82 -1.01
N PRO A 124 5.23 14.92 -1.77
CA PRO A 124 4.69 14.93 -3.14
C PRO A 124 5.44 13.99 -4.08
N ALA A 125 4.70 13.35 -5.00
CA ALA A 125 5.28 12.43 -5.98
C ALA A 125 6.26 13.10 -6.96
N GLU A 126 6.17 14.41 -7.13
CA GLU A 126 7.07 15.21 -7.97
C GLU A 126 8.50 15.24 -7.44
N GLU A 127 8.69 15.02 -6.13
CA GLU A 127 10.02 14.93 -5.50
C GLU A 127 10.73 13.61 -5.83
N GLY A 128 9.98 12.62 -6.34
CA GLY A 128 10.52 11.29 -6.68
C GLY A 128 10.61 10.39 -5.45
N ILE A 129 11.64 9.55 -5.40
CA ILE A 129 11.91 8.66 -4.27
C ILE A 129 13.05 9.26 -3.45
N ASP A 130 12.78 9.56 -2.18
CA ASP A 130 13.77 10.04 -1.25
C ASP A 130 14.82 8.96 -0.93
N ALA A 131 16.02 9.44 -0.62
CA ALA A 131 17.02 8.57 -0.03
C ALA A 131 16.62 8.21 1.40
N PHE A 132 16.78 6.94 1.76
CA PHE A 132 16.55 6.46 3.11
C PHE A 132 17.77 5.72 3.66
N ASP A 133 17.83 5.60 4.98
CA ASP A 133 18.99 5.06 5.69
C ASP A 133 19.18 3.56 5.39
N PRO A 134 20.25 3.17 4.65
CA PRO A 134 20.55 1.77 4.39
C PRO A 134 20.94 1.00 5.67
N ALA A 135 21.48 1.68 6.69
CA ALA A 135 21.86 1.03 7.94
C ALA A 135 20.64 0.55 8.71
N PHE A 136 19.50 1.27 8.61
CA PHE A 136 18.26 0.80 9.19
C PHE A 136 17.72 -0.42 8.45
N MET A 137 17.76 -0.44 7.12
CA MET A 137 17.38 -1.61 6.31
C MET A 137 18.22 -2.84 6.65
N GLN A 138 19.53 -2.68 6.79
CA GLN A 138 20.44 -3.74 7.23
C GLN A 138 20.18 -4.20 8.67
N THR A 139 19.72 -3.29 9.54
CA THR A 139 19.31 -3.65 10.90
C THR A 139 18.05 -4.51 10.88
N LEU A 140 17.04 -4.14 10.08
CA LEU A 140 15.86 -4.96 9.88
C LEU A 140 16.21 -6.31 9.24
N ASP A 141 17.20 -6.34 8.34
CA ASP A 141 17.70 -7.55 7.73
C ASP A 141 18.20 -8.57 8.76
N ARG A 142 18.98 -8.09 9.72
CA ARG A 142 19.51 -8.91 10.84
C ARG A 142 18.41 -9.33 11.82
N LEU A 143 17.40 -8.49 12.04
CA LEU A 143 16.28 -8.78 12.97
C LEU A 143 15.27 -9.77 12.39
N PHE A 144 15.19 -9.88 11.09
CA PHE A 144 14.26 -10.74 10.36
C PHE A 144 14.99 -11.63 9.35
N PRO A 145 15.79 -12.61 9.79
CA PRO A 145 16.73 -13.36 8.92
C PRO A 145 16.03 -14.17 7.81
N ASP A 146 14.82 -14.67 8.06
CA ASP A 146 14.10 -15.57 7.14
C ASP A 146 13.09 -14.86 6.21
N LYS A 147 13.10 -13.51 6.19
CA LYS A 147 12.18 -12.73 5.35
C LYS A 147 12.64 -12.64 3.90
N LEU A 148 11.71 -12.22 3.05
CA LEU A 148 12.01 -11.65 1.74
C LEU A 148 11.64 -10.15 1.73
N TRP A 149 12.42 -9.38 0.99
CA TRP A 149 12.14 -7.98 0.69
C TRP A 149 11.41 -7.87 -0.64
N TRP A 150 10.41 -6.99 -0.68
CA TRP A 150 9.65 -6.73 -1.90
C TRP A 150 9.45 -5.22 -2.10
N PRO A 151 10.14 -4.59 -3.07
CA PRO A 151 9.91 -3.19 -3.41
C PRO A 151 8.55 -3.03 -4.09
N ILE A 152 7.74 -2.10 -3.61
CA ILE A 152 6.41 -1.79 -4.13
C ILE A 152 6.38 -0.33 -4.60
N GLY A 153 6.15 -0.13 -5.88
CA GLY A 153 5.86 1.19 -6.44
C GLY A 153 4.37 1.50 -6.34
N ILE A 154 4.05 2.71 -5.90
CA ILE A 154 2.68 3.25 -5.84
C ILE A 154 2.65 4.58 -6.58
N HIS A 155 1.72 4.73 -7.52
CA HIS A 155 1.55 5.97 -8.29
C HIS A 155 0.08 6.27 -8.54
N LEU A 156 -0.34 7.49 -8.24
CA LEU A 156 -1.68 7.97 -8.56
C LEU A 156 -1.65 8.73 -9.89
N THR A 157 -2.57 8.40 -10.78
CA THR A 157 -2.68 9.07 -12.07
C THR A 157 -4.13 9.42 -12.38
N TRP A 158 -4.35 10.59 -12.96
CA TRP A 158 -5.64 10.97 -13.52
C TRP A 158 -5.66 10.62 -15.02
N ARG A 159 -6.72 9.96 -15.42
CA ARG A 159 -7.07 9.77 -16.84
C ARG A 159 -8.18 10.75 -17.21
N THR A 160 -9.19 10.28 -17.89
CA THR A 160 -10.36 11.09 -18.27
C THR A 160 -11.43 11.18 -17.18
N GLU A 161 -11.24 10.44 -16.06
CA GLU A 161 -12.21 10.30 -14.99
C GLU A 161 -12.05 11.36 -13.91
N ALA A 162 -13.12 11.60 -13.13
CA ALA A 162 -13.11 12.53 -12.00
C ALA A 162 -12.30 12.04 -10.80
N HIS A 163 -12.06 10.73 -10.72
CA HIS A 163 -11.29 10.10 -9.66
C HIS A 163 -9.98 9.54 -10.23
N PRO A 164 -8.88 9.56 -9.46
CA PRO A 164 -7.62 8.99 -9.92
C PRO A 164 -7.68 7.47 -10.00
N VAL A 165 -6.79 6.91 -10.77
CA VAL A 165 -6.44 5.49 -10.75
C VAL A 165 -5.24 5.32 -9.84
N ALA A 166 -5.32 4.38 -8.89
CA ALA A 166 -4.16 3.96 -8.12
C ALA A 166 -3.47 2.80 -8.85
N ARG A 167 -2.25 3.06 -9.32
CA ARG A 167 -1.40 2.08 -9.98
C ARG A 167 -0.40 1.55 -8.98
N VAL A 168 -0.32 0.24 -8.84
CA VAL A 168 0.62 -0.42 -7.93
C VAL A 168 1.37 -1.52 -8.68
N GLY A 169 2.59 -1.79 -8.25
CA GLY A 169 3.39 -2.86 -8.85
C GLY A 169 4.62 -3.16 -8.01
N GLY A 170 5.17 -4.34 -8.17
CA GLY A 170 6.37 -4.76 -7.46
C GLY A 170 7.56 -4.96 -8.37
N GLY A 171 8.75 -4.71 -7.83
CA GLY A 171 10.01 -5.15 -8.40
C GLY A 171 10.34 -6.59 -7.99
N PRO A 172 11.54 -7.09 -8.35
CA PRO A 172 12.01 -8.40 -7.95
C PRO A 172 12.13 -8.57 -6.45
N LEU A 173 11.80 -9.77 -5.96
CA LEU A 173 12.07 -10.17 -4.57
C LEU A 173 13.57 -10.30 -4.35
N HIS A 174 14.02 -9.94 -3.15
CA HIS A 174 15.42 -10.14 -2.76
C HIS A 174 15.56 -10.62 -1.30
N PRO A 175 16.57 -11.46 -0.99
CA PRO A 175 16.68 -12.09 0.33
C PRO A 175 17.29 -11.19 1.39
N ALA A 176 18.13 -10.23 1.01
CA ALA A 176 18.94 -9.44 1.94
C ALA A 176 18.96 -7.95 1.55
N ALA A 177 19.16 -7.08 2.55
CA ALA A 177 19.46 -5.68 2.34
C ALA A 177 20.95 -5.51 2.00
N ASP A 178 21.21 -5.11 0.76
CA ASP A 178 22.55 -5.01 0.19
C ASP A 178 22.97 -3.56 -0.16
N GLY A 179 22.12 -2.58 0.21
CA GLY A 179 22.36 -1.16 -0.05
C GLY A 179 21.77 -0.65 -1.36
N ALA A 180 21.17 -1.50 -2.19
CA ALA A 180 20.53 -1.11 -3.46
C ALA A 180 19.00 -0.88 -3.32
N GLU A 181 18.46 -0.82 -2.09
CA GLU A 181 17.01 -0.76 -1.84
C GLU A 181 16.39 0.53 -2.38
N VAL A 182 17.09 1.66 -2.26
CA VAL A 182 16.63 2.95 -2.83
C VAL A 182 16.44 2.83 -4.34
N GLU A 183 17.43 2.24 -5.02
CA GLU A 183 17.40 2.09 -6.48
C GLU A 183 16.33 1.08 -6.92
N ARG A 184 16.17 -0.04 -6.19
CA ARG A 184 15.10 -1.01 -6.44
C ARG A 184 13.72 -0.38 -6.27
N LEU A 185 13.53 0.44 -5.24
CA LEU A 185 12.27 1.14 -5.03
C LEU A 185 12.01 2.18 -6.13
N ARG A 186 13.04 2.95 -6.50
CA ARG A 186 12.97 3.91 -7.61
C ARG A 186 12.61 3.22 -8.92
N GLN A 187 13.24 2.08 -9.22
CA GLN A 187 12.93 1.30 -10.41
C GLN A 187 11.50 0.76 -10.38
N ALA A 188 11.05 0.20 -9.24
CA ALA A 188 9.68 -0.29 -9.08
C ALA A 188 8.65 0.83 -9.30
N TRP A 189 8.88 1.99 -8.70
CA TRP A 189 8.02 3.16 -8.87
C TRP A 189 8.03 3.69 -10.31
N THR A 190 9.19 3.78 -10.95
CA THR A 190 9.33 4.20 -12.35
C THR A 190 8.58 3.26 -13.29
N ASN A 191 8.71 1.94 -13.08
CA ASN A 191 7.99 0.94 -13.86
C ASN A 191 6.46 1.10 -13.71
N VAL A 192 5.98 1.35 -12.50
CA VAL A 192 4.54 1.60 -12.24
C VAL A 192 4.07 2.88 -12.91
N ARG A 193 4.86 3.94 -12.83
CA ARG A 193 4.55 5.24 -13.43
C ARG A 193 4.49 5.19 -14.95
N SER A 194 5.46 4.52 -15.57
CA SER A 194 5.63 4.48 -17.04
C SER A 194 4.91 3.30 -17.69
N ALA A 195 4.41 2.31 -16.93
CA ALA A 195 3.73 1.17 -17.52
C ALA A 195 2.56 1.62 -18.38
N ASP A 196 2.50 1.10 -19.60
CA ASP A 196 1.28 1.15 -20.43
C ASP A 196 0.59 -0.22 -20.31
N PRO A 197 -0.32 -0.37 -19.36
CA PRO A 197 -0.91 -1.68 -19.11
C PRO A 197 -1.93 -2.00 -20.20
N VAL A 198 -1.54 -2.87 -21.12
CA VAL A 198 -2.46 -3.41 -22.11
C VAL A 198 -3.61 -4.18 -21.43
N SER A 199 -3.35 -4.77 -20.26
CA SER A 199 -4.35 -5.44 -19.45
C SER A 199 -3.89 -5.52 -17.98
N PRO A 200 -4.08 -4.48 -17.17
CA PRO A 200 -3.72 -4.52 -15.75
C PRO A 200 -4.61 -5.48 -14.99
N THR A 201 -4.07 -6.12 -13.94
CA THR A 201 -4.90 -6.86 -13.00
C THR A 201 -5.64 -5.88 -12.10
N ARG A 202 -6.96 -5.85 -12.16
CA ARG A 202 -7.77 -5.00 -11.28
C ARG A 202 -7.87 -5.62 -9.89
N LEU A 203 -7.43 -4.88 -8.89
CA LEU A 203 -7.55 -5.25 -7.48
C LEU A 203 -8.86 -4.74 -6.87
N ILE A 204 -9.31 -3.56 -7.29
CA ILE A 204 -10.59 -2.95 -6.88
C ILE A 204 -11.17 -2.20 -8.07
N ASP A 205 -12.48 -2.38 -8.28
CA ASP A 205 -13.30 -1.46 -9.08
C ASP A 205 -13.95 -0.45 -8.12
N GLY A 206 -13.78 0.83 -8.43
CA GLY A 206 -14.18 1.92 -7.53
C GLY A 206 -15.19 2.88 -8.13
N ALA A 207 -15.00 4.16 -7.85
CA ALA A 207 -15.94 5.21 -8.20
C ALA A 207 -16.03 5.37 -9.72
N THR A 208 -17.25 5.37 -10.22
CA THR A 208 -17.54 5.73 -11.60
C THR A 208 -17.34 7.24 -11.80
N GLY A 209 -17.03 7.63 -13.04
CA GLY A 209 -16.64 8.99 -13.38
C GLY A 209 -17.70 10.05 -13.16
N ALA A 210 -17.30 11.31 -13.29
CA ALA A 210 -18.19 12.47 -13.18
C ALA A 210 -19.35 12.40 -14.19
N ASN A 211 -19.14 11.81 -15.36
CA ASN A 211 -20.15 11.67 -16.41
C ASN A 211 -21.39 10.90 -15.92
N GLU A 212 -21.22 9.88 -15.07
CA GLU A 212 -22.36 9.14 -14.52
C GLU A 212 -23.10 9.93 -13.44
N ARG A 213 -22.40 10.73 -12.63
CA ARG A 213 -23.01 11.61 -11.62
C ARG A 213 -23.83 12.73 -12.26
N TRP A 214 -23.40 13.19 -13.45
CA TRP A 214 -24.03 14.25 -14.21
C TRP A 214 -24.88 13.74 -15.37
N ASN A 215 -25.21 12.45 -15.40
CA ASN A 215 -26.12 11.88 -16.37
C ASN A 215 -27.57 12.20 -16.03
N PHE A 216 -28.04 13.31 -16.53
CA PHE A 216 -29.44 13.74 -16.44
C PHE A 216 -30.22 13.47 -17.73
N ALA A 217 -29.84 12.44 -18.48
CA ALA A 217 -30.50 12.10 -19.76
C ALA A 217 -32.02 11.95 -19.63
N ALA A 218 -32.51 11.45 -18.48
CA ALA A 218 -33.94 11.36 -18.19
C ALA A 218 -34.66 12.73 -18.15
N LEU A 219 -33.91 13.82 -17.92
CA LEU A 219 -34.47 15.18 -17.88
C LEU A 219 -34.29 15.93 -19.21
N ARG A 220 -33.80 15.26 -20.26
CA ARG A 220 -33.52 15.89 -21.58
C ARG A 220 -34.71 16.65 -22.12
N SER A 221 -35.92 16.10 -22.04
CA SER A 221 -37.16 16.73 -22.55
C SER A 221 -37.51 18.01 -21.80
N VAL A 222 -37.14 18.12 -20.52
CA VAL A 222 -37.37 19.32 -19.71
C VAL A 222 -36.44 20.45 -20.17
N PHE A 223 -35.15 20.13 -20.33
CA PHE A 223 -34.14 21.14 -20.69
C PHE A 223 -34.15 21.51 -22.18
N ALA A 224 -34.58 20.60 -23.07
CA ALA A 224 -34.71 20.90 -24.50
C ALA A 224 -35.70 22.07 -24.83
N ARG A 225 -36.54 22.47 -23.85
CA ARG A 225 -37.43 23.62 -23.98
C ARG A 225 -36.72 24.97 -23.89
N TYR A 226 -35.48 24.99 -23.44
CA TYR A 226 -34.69 26.21 -23.24
C TYR A 226 -33.60 26.39 -24.34
N LEU A 227 -33.53 25.47 -25.31
CA LEU A 227 -32.69 25.55 -26.49
C LEU A 227 -33.47 26.13 -27.68
#